data_fcd4f8a50d7a8a8dc25c8abe011bc742
#
_entry.id   fcd4f8a50d7a8a8dc25c8abe011bc742
#
_cell.length_a   1.000
_cell.length_b   1.000
_cell.length_c   1.000
_cell.angle_alpha   90.00
_cell.angle_beta   90.00
_cell.angle_gamma   90.00
#
_symmetry.space_group_name_H-M   'P 1'
#
loop_
_entity.id
_entity.type
_entity.pdbx_description
1 polymer ?
#
loop_
_entity_poly.entity_id
_entity_poly.type
_entity_poly.pdbx_seq_one_letter_code
_entity_poly.pdbx_strand_id
1 'polypeptide(L)'
;MTKKERLMAVLNHQQPDHIPVGFWFHFPGEDGIGEKCVKAHLDYYRETDIDFVKIMSDHLGYPLRCEIGSADDWFRVEPLPENDPFFRDTVERCHAINDVLQDECYTFYTFFSPVNIVRERDVFTADALQGRNYNAVVAEHIRQNPEAIAHAMRVIAEDHVKLAEMVIREGDCLGIYQSLQGAEHGWLTEAEYNSVVKPSDLIQIEGINRASRYNILHMCSWAGTPNHLSYWKDYPCAARNWGTGVEGLSLAQGLEFFGRDAVMLGGMDNRTGHPMVSGTREEIRAAVRQVRSEMKDVPFILGADCTLPATIDRNHIRWAVEAARE
;
A
#
# COMPACT_ATOMS: atom_id res chain seq x y z
N MET A 1 -4.95 18.01 -19.73
CA MET A 1 -3.73 17.35 -19.20
C MET A 1 -3.73 15.88 -19.61
N THR A 2 -2.54 15.30 -19.87
CA THR A 2 -2.37 13.84 -19.89
C THR A 2 -2.57 13.28 -18.48
N LYS A 3 -2.74 11.95 -18.34
CA LYS A 3 -2.83 11.29 -17.02
C LYS A 3 -1.58 11.57 -16.18
N LYS A 4 -0.40 11.53 -16.80
CA LYS A 4 0.89 11.83 -16.13
C LYS A 4 0.96 13.26 -15.62
N GLU A 5 0.62 14.25 -16.46
CA GLU A 5 0.58 15.66 -16.07
C GLU A 5 -0.42 15.92 -14.93
N ARG A 6 -1.60 15.28 -14.99
CA ARG A 6 -2.65 15.40 -13.98
C ARG A 6 -2.21 14.87 -12.64
N LEU A 7 -1.66 13.66 -12.60
CA LEU A 7 -1.14 13.06 -11.37
C LEU A 7 -0.02 13.93 -10.78
N MET A 8 0.92 14.36 -11.64
CA MET A 8 2.04 15.20 -11.20
C MET A 8 1.59 16.58 -10.71
N ALA A 9 0.55 17.18 -11.32
CA ALA A 9 -0.03 18.42 -10.82
C ALA A 9 -0.50 18.24 -9.38
N VAL A 10 -1.29 17.21 -9.10
CA VAL A 10 -1.80 16.95 -7.75
C VAL A 10 -0.67 16.63 -6.78
N LEU A 11 0.29 15.75 -7.13
CA LEU A 11 1.43 15.41 -6.27
C LEU A 11 2.34 16.61 -5.97
N ASN A 12 2.26 17.70 -6.76
CA ASN A 12 2.92 18.96 -6.51
C ASN A 12 1.95 20.05 -6.00
N HIS A 13 0.81 19.66 -5.42
CA HIS A 13 -0.22 20.55 -4.84
C HIS A 13 -0.79 21.59 -5.82
N GLN A 14 -0.81 21.27 -7.12
CA GLN A 14 -1.39 22.10 -8.18
C GLN A 14 -2.76 21.56 -8.59
N GLN A 15 -3.62 22.46 -9.06
CA GLN A 15 -4.95 22.08 -9.55
C GLN A 15 -4.85 21.31 -10.88
N PRO A 16 -5.42 20.11 -10.96
CA PRO A 16 -5.54 19.37 -12.22
C PRO A 16 -6.75 19.87 -13.05
N ASP A 17 -6.83 19.44 -14.30
CA ASP A 17 -8.02 19.65 -15.14
C ASP A 17 -9.27 18.89 -14.63
N HIS A 18 -9.07 17.73 -14.00
CA HIS A 18 -10.06 16.99 -13.22
C HIS A 18 -9.33 16.10 -12.19
N ILE A 19 -10.08 15.49 -11.28
CA ILE A 19 -9.53 14.69 -10.19
C ILE A 19 -8.87 13.43 -10.76
N PRO A 20 -7.57 13.15 -10.50
CA PRO A 20 -6.95 11.88 -10.89
C PRO A 20 -7.51 10.74 -10.05
N VAL A 21 -7.63 9.56 -10.68
CA VAL A 21 -8.29 8.40 -10.10
C VAL A 21 -7.35 7.19 -10.11
N GLY A 22 -7.29 6.46 -8.99
CA GLY A 22 -6.59 5.19 -8.88
C GLY A 22 -7.32 4.20 -7.98
N PHE A 23 -7.55 3.00 -8.49
CA PHE A 23 -8.13 1.88 -7.76
C PHE A 23 -7.28 0.64 -7.97
N TRP A 24 -7.33 -0.33 -7.06
CA TRP A 24 -6.54 -1.56 -7.12
C TRP A 24 -7.23 -2.71 -6.38
N PHE A 25 -6.84 -3.90 -6.76
CA PHE A 25 -7.20 -5.17 -6.11
C PHE A 25 -6.10 -6.20 -6.34
N HIS A 26 -6.08 -7.27 -5.55
CA HIS A 26 -5.19 -8.41 -5.77
C HIS A 26 -5.69 -9.26 -6.93
N PHE A 27 -4.80 -9.60 -7.87
CA PHE A 27 -5.13 -10.48 -8.98
C PHE A 27 -5.20 -11.93 -8.51
N PRO A 28 -6.35 -12.62 -8.65
CA PRO A 28 -6.53 -13.94 -8.08
C PRO A 28 -5.84 -15.03 -8.91
N GLY A 29 -5.36 -16.07 -8.22
CA GLY A 29 -4.82 -17.26 -8.85
C GLY A 29 -3.67 -16.98 -9.81
N GLU A 30 -3.75 -17.52 -11.02
CA GLU A 30 -2.69 -17.39 -12.03
C GLU A 30 -2.52 -15.97 -12.59
N ASP A 31 -3.55 -15.15 -12.50
CA ASP A 31 -3.48 -13.74 -12.91
C ASP A 31 -2.56 -12.90 -12.00
N GLY A 32 -2.14 -13.42 -10.87
CA GLY A 32 -1.10 -12.83 -10.02
C GLY A 32 0.33 -13.26 -10.36
N ILE A 33 0.56 -14.14 -11.36
CA ILE A 33 1.84 -14.80 -11.61
C ILE A 33 2.43 -14.45 -12.98
N GLY A 34 3.72 -14.09 -13.01
CA GLY A 34 4.52 -13.96 -14.24
C GLY A 34 3.87 -13.08 -15.32
N GLU A 35 3.93 -13.51 -16.57
CA GLU A 35 3.37 -12.79 -17.73
C GLU A 35 1.85 -12.58 -17.63
N LYS A 36 1.12 -13.50 -16.99
CA LYS A 36 -0.32 -13.33 -16.79
C LYS A 36 -0.61 -12.14 -15.88
N CYS A 37 0.22 -11.94 -14.85
CA CYS A 37 0.09 -10.78 -13.95
C CYS A 37 0.37 -9.47 -14.69
N VAL A 38 1.38 -9.42 -15.57
CA VAL A 38 1.63 -8.28 -16.44
C VAL A 38 0.41 -7.99 -17.30
N LYS A 39 -0.10 -9.02 -18.01
CA LYS A 39 -1.29 -8.88 -18.85
C LYS A 39 -2.51 -8.40 -18.04
N ALA A 40 -2.74 -8.96 -16.86
CA ALA A 40 -3.87 -8.57 -16.01
C ALA A 40 -3.83 -7.09 -15.60
N HIS A 41 -2.65 -6.55 -15.26
CA HIS A 41 -2.49 -5.12 -14.97
C HIS A 41 -2.78 -4.25 -16.20
N LEU A 42 -2.29 -4.65 -17.39
CA LEU A 42 -2.50 -3.92 -18.64
C LEU A 42 -3.98 -3.92 -19.07
N ASP A 43 -4.64 -5.09 -18.99
CA ASP A 43 -6.06 -5.21 -19.29
C ASP A 43 -6.89 -4.38 -18.30
N TYR A 44 -6.58 -4.46 -17.01
CA TYR A 44 -7.25 -3.67 -15.96
C TYR A 44 -7.14 -2.16 -16.24
N TYR A 45 -5.94 -1.67 -16.55
CA TYR A 45 -5.72 -0.26 -16.89
C TYR A 45 -6.56 0.17 -18.09
N ARG A 46 -6.55 -0.62 -19.18
CA ARG A 46 -7.31 -0.33 -20.41
C ARG A 46 -8.81 -0.35 -20.20
N GLU A 47 -9.29 -1.30 -19.41
CA GLU A 47 -10.71 -1.47 -19.13
C GLU A 47 -11.29 -0.38 -18.20
N THR A 48 -10.50 0.15 -17.29
CA THR A 48 -10.98 1.06 -16.25
C THR A 48 -10.63 2.52 -16.51
N ASP A 49 -9.63 2.80 -17.33
CA ASP A 49 -9.15 4.14 -17.70
C ASP A 49 -8.69 4.99 -16.51
N ILE A 50 -8.17 4.34 -15.45
CA ILE A 50 -7.58 5.01 -14.27
C ILE A 50 -6.36 5.84 -14.65
N ASP A 51 -5.96 6.80 -13.79
CA ASP A 51 -4.87 7.74 -14.08
C ASP A 51 -3.48 7.22 -13.73
N PHE A 52 -3.37 6.22 -12.85
CA PHE A 52 -2.11 5.54 -12.51
C PHE A 52 -2.36 4.09 -12.13
N VAL A 53 -1.32 3.26 -12.22
CA VAL A 53 -1.40 1.84 -11.85
C VAL A 53 -0.61 1.58 -10.58
N LYS A 54 -1.24 0.95 -9.61
CA LYS A 54 -0.56 0.31 -8.50
C LYS A 54 -0.21 -1.11 -8.91
N ILE A 55 1.08 -1.38 -9.13
CA ILE A 55 1.58 -2.73 -9.43
C ILE A 55 1.52 -3.57 -8.16
N MET A 56 0.75 -4.64 -8.20
CA MET A 56 0.55 -5.52 -7.05
C MET A 56 1.73 -6.49 -6.91
N SER A 57 2.09 -6.77 -5.66
CA SER A 57 3.16 -7.71 -5.29
C SER A 57 2.69 -9.17 -5.19
N ASP A 58 1.55 -9.49 -5.81
CA ASP A 58 0.97 -10.85 -5.78
C ASP A 58 2.01 -11.90 -6.20
N HIS A 59 2.17 -12.94 -5.37
CA HIS A 59 3.18 -14.00 -5.52
C HIS A 59 4.66 -13.54 -5.56
N LEU A 60 4.94 -12.28 -5.22
CA LEU A 60 6.29 -11.72 -5.02
C LEU A 60 6.43 -11.15 -3.60
N GLY A 61 5.98 -11.90 -2.61
CA GLY A 61 6.19 -11.57 -1.20
C GLY A 61 7.68 -11.69 -0.81
N TYR A 62 8.09 -10.95 0.23
CA TYR A 62 9.44 -11.07 0.77
C TYR A 62 9.70 -12.51 1.26
N PRO A 63 10.76 -13.20 0.77
CA PRO A 63 11.00 -14.59 1.10
C PRO A 63 11.73 -14.72 2.45
N LEU A 64 10.98 -14.83 3.53
CA LEU A 64 11.60 -15.13 4.82
C LEU A 64 12.13 -16.56 4.81
N ARG A 65 13.46 -16.72 4.85
CA ARG A 65 14.15 -18.00 4.61
C ARG A 65 14.46 -18.81 5.86
N CYS A 66 13.79 -18.51 6.97
CA CYS A 66 13.93 -19.26 8.21
C CYS A 66 12.55 -19.52 8.83
N GLU A 67 12.41 -20.68 9.47
CA GLU A 67 11.22 -21.00 10.27
C GLU A 67 11.39 -20.44 11.68
N ILE A 68 10.34 -19.86 12.22
CA ILE A 68 10.29 -19.24 13.54
C ILE A 68 9.56 -20.17 14.50
N GLY A 69 10.30 -20.76 15.44
CA GLY A 69 9.80 -21.59 16.53
C GLY A 69 9.75 -20.85 17.88
N SER A 70 10.61 -19.86 18.06
CA SER A 70 10.75 -19.07 19.27
C SER A 70 11.09 -17.61 18.98
N ALA A 71 11.02 -16.75 20.00
CA ALA A 71 11.38 -15.34 19.86
C ALA A 71 12.86 -15.12 19.45
N ASP A 72 13.76 -16.00 19.86
CA ASP A 72 15.19 -15.89 19.53
C ASP A 72 15.50 -16.22 18.06
N ASP A 73 14.63 -16.97 17.40
CA ASP A 73 14.85 -17.38 16.02
C ASP A 73 14.85 -16.19 15.04
N TRP A 74 14.28 -15.06 15.43
CA TRP A 74 14.31 -13.84 14.61
C TRP A 74 15.73 -13.31 14.35
N PHE A 75 16.71 -13.65 15.21
CA PHE A 75 18.13 -13.34 14.92
C PHE A 75 18.72 -14.10 13.73
N ARG A 76 18.06 -15.15 13.24
CA ARG A 76 18.50 -15.93 12.06
C ARG A 76 18.09 -15.29 10.74
N VAL A 77 17.30 -14.23 10.77
CA VAL A 77 16.94 -13.49 9.56
C VAL A 77 18.18 -12.76 9.05
N GLU A 78 18.63 -13.13 7.85
CA GLU A 78 19.80 -12.55 7.20
C GLU A 78 19.39 -11.77 5.94
N PRO A 79 20.16 -10.77 5.50
CA PRO A 79 19.91 -10.05 4.25
C PRO A 79 19.84 -11.01 3.06
N LEU A 80 18.95 -10.73 2.12
CA LEU A 80 18.87 -11.49 0.88
C LEU A 80 20.12 -11.26 0.02
N PRO A 81 20.61 -12.30 -0.68
CA PRO A 81 21.69 -12.14 -1.66
C PRO A 81 21.29 -11.13 -2.75
N GLU A 82 22.24 -10.36 -3.26
CA GLU A 82 22.00 -9.35 -4.31
C GLU A 82 21.33 -9.93 -5.58
N ASN A 83 21.62 -11.20 -5.89
CA ASN A 83 21.04 -11.91 -7.03
C ASN A 83 19.80 -12.74 -6.67
N ASP A 84 19.18 -12.49 -5.52
CA ASP A 84 17.96 -13.22 -5.11
C ASP A 84 16.85 -13.03 -6.16
N PRO A 85 16.11 -14.09 -6.50
CA PRO A 85 14.98 -14.04 -7.43
C PRO A 85 13.92 -12.99 -7.04
N PHE A 86 13.73 -12.76 -5.75
CA PHE A 86 12.82 -11.73 -5.24
C PHE A 86 13.09 -10.35 -5.85
N PHE A 87 14.34 -9.91 -5.91
CA PHE A 87 14.71 -8.63 -6.51
C PHE A 87 14.49 -8.65 -8.02
N ARG A 88 15.06 -9.63 -8.71
CA ARG A 88 15.01 -9.73 -10.18
C ARG A 88 13.57 -9.85 -10.69
N ASP A 89 12.81 -10.80 -10.17
CA ASP A 89 11.45 -11.11 -10.68
C ASP A 89 10.49 -9.93 -10.42
N THR A 90 10.73 -9.17 -9.34
CA THR A 90 9.99 -7.93 -9.06
C THR A 90 10.31 -6.84 -10.07
N VAL A 91 11.59 -6.60 -10.35
CA VAL A 91 12.04 -5.60 -11.33
C VAL A 91 11.54 -5.96 -12.72
N GLU A 92 11.68 -7.22 -13.14
CA GLU A 92 11.18 -7.71 -14.43
C GLU A 92 9.67 -7.48 -14.59
N ARG A 93 8.86 -7.73 -13.55
CA ARG A 93 7.41 -7.42 -13.57
C ARG A 93 7.17 -5.93 -13.76
N CYS A 94 7.82 -5.08 -12.97
CA CYS A 94 7.67 -3.63 -13.05
C CYS A 94 8.06 -3.12 -14.44
N HIS A 95 9.22 -3.54 -14.94
CA HIS A 95 9.72 -3.16 -16.26
C HIS A 95 8.77 -3.59 -17.38
N ALA A 96 8.29 -4.85 -17.37
CA ALA A 96 7.37 -5.35 -18.39
C ALA A 96 6.02 -4.60 -18.45
N ILE A 97 5.52 -4.12 -17.30
CA ILE A 97 4.31 -3.29 -17.26
C ILE A 97 4.63 -1.88 -17.76
N ASN A 98 5.74 -1.29 -17.30
CA ASN A 98 6.12 0.08 -17.64
C ASN A 98 6.60 0.24 -19.08
N ASP A 99 7.21 -0.77 -19.70
CA ASP A 99 7.55 -0.77 -21.12
C ASP A 99 6.33 -0.49 -22.01
N VAL A 100 5.14 -0.94 -21.57
CA VAL A 100 3.88 -0.68 -22.27
C VAL A 100 3.22 0.63 -21.86
N LEU A 101 3.27 0.99 -20.56
CA LEU A 101 2.51 2.12 -20.00
C LEU A 101 3.30 3.41 -19.88
N GLN A 102 4.61 3.42 -20.12
CA GLN A 102 5.50 4.55 -19.85
C GLN A 102 5.06 5.89 -20.47
N ASP A 103 4.40 5.87 -21.61
CA ASP A 103 3.90 7.09 -22.25
C ASP A 103 2.47 7.47 -21.82
N GLU A 104 1.75 6.54 -21.18
CA GLU A 104 0.34 6.70 -20.85
C GLU A 104 0.10 7.14 -19.41
N CYS A 105 0.71 6.46 -18.43
CA CYS A 105 0.51 6.75 -17.01
C CYS A 105 1.76 6.43 -16.19
N TYR A 106 1.75 6.85 -14.92
CA TYR A 106 2.74 6.43 -13.94
C TYR A 106 2.29 5.19 -13.19
N THR A 107 3.28 4.47 -12.63
CA THR A 107 3.04 3.30 -11.79
C THR A 107 3.71 3.44 -10.42
N PHE A 108 3.15 2.74 -9.43
CA PHE A 108 3.70 2.59 -8.08
C PHE A 108 3.77 1.11 -7.75
N TYR A 109 4.91 0.65 -7.25
CA TYR A 109 5.01 -0.74 -6.80
C TYR A 109 4.57 -0.89 -5.34
N THR A 110 3.88 -1.99 -5.02
CA THR A 110 3.36 -2.27 -3.68
C THR A 110 4.44 -2.81 -2.76
N PHE A 111 4.66 -2.13 -1.63
CA PHE A 111 5.42 -2.65 -0.50
C PHE A 111 4.53 -2.84 0.72
N PHE A 112 4.94 -3.76 1.57
CA PHE A 112 4.41 -3.90 2.93
C PHE A 112 5.44 -3.45 3.95
N SER A 113 4.98 -2.99 5.12
CA SER A 113 5.87 -2.68 6.23
C SER A 113 6.55 -3.95 6.77
N PRO A 114 7.74 -3.86 7.35
CA PRO A 114 8.45 -5.03 7.88
C PRO A 114 7.64 -5.81 8.90
N VAL A 115 6.83 -5.13 9.71
CA VAL A 115 5.95 -5.80 10.68
C VAL A 115 4.86 -6.64 10.01
N ASN A 116 4.43 -6.31 8.79
CA ASN A 116 3.50 -7.15 8.04
C ASN A 116 4.17 -8.48 7.64
N ILE A 117 5.42 -8.43 7.18
CA ILE A 117 6.17 -9.62 6.76
C ILE A 117 6.38 -10.60 7.92
N VAL A 118 6.77 -10.11 9.11
CA VAL A 118 6.94 -10.97 10.30
C VAL A 118 5.62 -11.50 10.86
N ARG A 119 4.48 -11.01 10.36
CA ARG A 119 3.13 -11.47 10.71
C ARG A 119 2.56 -12.48 9.73
N GLU A 120 3.30 -12.94 8.74
CA GLU A 120 2.83 -13.96 7.82
C GLU A 120 2.79 -15.33 8.52
N ARG A 121 1.66 -16.04 8.37
CA ARG A 121 1.44 -17.32 9.06
C ARG A 121 2.51 -18.34 8.73
N ASP A 122 2.94 -18.37 7.47
CA ASP A 122 3.79 -19.44 6.93
C ASP A 122 5.27 -19.33 7.39
N VAL A 123 5.62 -18.27 8.12
CA VAL A 123 6.95 -18.13 8.73
C VAL A 123 7.09 -18.93 10.04
N PHE A 124 5.96 -19.34 10.64
CA PHE A 124 5.95 -20.00 11.94
C PHE A 124 5.88 -21.51 11.84
N THR A 125 6.62 -22.21 12.71
CA THR A 125 6.43 -23.64 12.92
C THR A 125 5.05 -23.93 13.50
N ALA A 126 4.52 -25.12 13.25
CA ALA A 126 3.24 -25.55 13.83
C ALA A 126 3.25 -25.51 15.36
N ASP A 127 4.40 -25.88 15.96
CA ASP A 127 4.60 -25.87 17.42
C ASP A 127 4.62 -24.45 18.01
N ALA A 128 5.16 -23.47 17.28
CA ALA A 128 5.11 -22.08 17.70
C ALA A 128 3.68 -21.53 17.72
N LEU A 129 2.89 -21.88 16.70
CA LEU A 129 1.49 -21.43 16.62
C LEU A 129 0.59 -22.15 17.62
N GLN A 130 0.72 -23.47 17.78
CA GLN A 130 -0.17 -24.29 18.63
C GLN A 130 -1.67 -23.99 18.43
N GLY A 131 -2.06 -23.71 17.20
CA GLY A 131 -3.43 -23.28 16.85
C GLY A 131 -3.79 -21.83 17.25
N ARG A 132 -2.85 -21.06 17.76
CA ARG A 132 -3.04 -19.64 18.11
C ARG A 132 -3.01 -18.75 16.87
N ASN A 133 -3.56 -17.56 17.00
CA ASN A 133 -3.44 -16.51 16.00
C ASN A 133 -1.97 -16.01 15.94
N TYR A 134 -1.39 -15.94 14.74
CA TYR A 134 -0.01 -15.49 14.51
C TYR A 134 0.25 -14.07 15.04
N ASN A 135 -0.73 -13.16 15.02
CA ASN A 135 -0.59 -11.82 15.60
C ASN A 135 -0.35 -11.87 17.13
N ALA A 136 -1.00 -12.82 17.80
CA ALA A 136 -0.77 -13.02 19.24
C ALA A 136 0.65 -13.57 19.50
N VAL A 137 1.14 -14.48 18.65
CA VAL A 137 2.50 -15.01 18.73
C VAL A 137 3.54 -13.91 18.49
N VAL A 138 3.35 -13.07 17.47
CA VAL A 138 4.25 -11.93 17.20
C VAL A 138 4.28 -10.96 18.37
N ALA A 139 3.12 -10.59 18.93
CA ALA A 139 3.07 -9.71 20.11
C ALA A 139 3.79 -10.33 21.33
N GLU A 140 3.66 -11.65 21.49
CA GLU A 140 4.40 -12.37 22.55
C GLU A 140 5.91 -12.34 22.29
N HIS A 141 6.37 -12.60 21.06
CA HIS A 141 7.78 -12.54 20.70
C HIS A 141 8.37 -11.12 20.89
N ILE A 142 7.61 -10.07 20.56
CA ILE A 142 8.00 -8.67 20.85
C ILE A 142 8.24 -8.46 22.35
N ARG A 143 7.43 -9.07 23.23
CA ARG A 143 7.57 -8.95 24.69
C ARG A 143 8.68 -9.83 25.26
N GLN A 144 8.90 -11.01 24.68
CA GLN A 144 9.93 -11.95 25.12
C GLN A 144 11.33 -11.53 24.69
N ASN A 145 11.50 -11.16 23.42
CA ASN A 145 12.79 -10.73 22.85
C ASN A 145 12.59 -9.63 21.82
N PRO A 146 12.39 -8.36 22.23
CA PRO A 146 12.18 -7.24 21.31
C PRO A 146 13.36 -7.02 20.36
N GLU A 147 14.59 -7.29 20.81
CA GLU A 147 15.81 -7.08 20.02
C GLU A 147 15.88 -8.06 18.83
N ALA A 148 15.47 -9.31 19.01
CA ALA A 148 15.50 -10.32 17.96
C ALA A 148 14.52 -9.98 16.83
N ILE A 149 13.27 -9.64 17.16
CA ILE A 149 12.27 -9.30 16.14
C ILE A 149 12.56 -7.93 15.48
N ALA A 150 13.11 -6.97 16.24
CA ALA A 150 13.58 -5.70 15.69
C ALA A 150 14.75 -5.89 14.72
N HIS A 151 15.66 -6.85 14.99
CA HIS A 151 16.70 -7.26 14.04
C HIS A 151 16.10 -7.75 12.72
N ALA A 152 15.16 -8.70 12.77
CA ALA A 152 14.51 -9.23 11.58
C ALA A 152 13.83 -8.12 10.76
N MET A 153 13.03 -7.27 11.41
CA MET A 153 12.35 -6.17 10.73
C MET A 153 13.33 -5.16 10.11
N ARG A 154 14.47 -4.90 10.75
CA ARG A 154 15.51 -4.04 10.17
C ARG A 154 16.10 -4.65 8.90
N VAL A 155 16.46 -5.94 8.91
CA VAL A 155 16.97 -6.65 7.73
C VAL A 155 15.98 -6.57 6.56
N ILE A 156 14.70 -6.84 6.84
CA ILE A 156 13.64 -6.74 5.84
C ILE A 156 13.53 -5.31 5.28
N ALA A 157 13.58 -4.29 6.15
CA ALA A 157 13.52 -2.90 5.75
C ALA A 157 14.69 -2.51 4.83
N GLU A 158 15.91 -2.94 5.16
CA GLU A 158 17.12 -2.68 4.37
C GLU A 158 17.05 -3.36 2.99
N ASP A 159 16.55 -4.58 2.90
CA ASP A 159 16.32 -5.26 1.62
C ASP A 159 15.22 -4.59 0.78
N HIS A 160 14.14 -4.13 1.42
CA HIS A 160 13.12 -3.33 0.74
C HIS A 160 13.66 -2.00 0.22
N VAL A 161 14.62 -1.36 0.92
CA VAL A 161 15.29 -0.16 0.39
C VAL A 161 16.06 -0.48 -0.89
N LYS A 162 16.82 -1.59 -0.92
CA LYS A 162 17.51 -2.03 -2.15
C LYS A 162 16.51 -2.28 -3.28
N LEU A 163 15.43 -3.01 -3.00
CA LEU A 163 14.40 -3.28 -4.00
C LEU A 163 13.75 -1.99 -4.50
N ALA A 164 13.47 -1.01 -3.61
CA ALA A 164 12.90 0.28 -4.01
C ALA A 164 13.79 1.02 -5.01
N GLU A 165 15.09 1.05 -4.77
CA GLU A 165 16.06 1.66 -5.71
C GLU A 165 16.03 0.96 -7.07
N MET A 166 15.91 -0.37 -7.09
CA MET A 166 15.88 -1.16 -8.32
C MET A 166 14.57 -0.96 -9.09
N VAL A 167 13.40 -1.04 -8.45
CA VAL A 167 12.11 -0.89 -9.15
C VAL A 167 11.90 0.54 -9.67
N ILE A 168 12.53 1.54 -9.05
CA ILE A 168 12.48 2.93 -9.53
C ILE A 168 13.43 3.15 -10.71
N ARG A 169 14.67 2.63 -10.64
CA ARG A 169 15.68 2.89 -11.67
C ARG A 169 15.62 1.94 -12.85
N GLU A 170 15.26 0.69 -12.62
CA GLU A 170 15.30 -0.39 -13.62
C GLU A 170 13.88 -0.89 -13.97
N GLY A 171 12.95 -0.76 -13.05
CA GLY A 171 11.53 -1.10 -13.25
C GLY A 171 10.67 0.09 -13.70
N ASP A 172 11.25 1.31 -13.81
CA ASP A 172 10.60 2.54 -14.29
C ASP A 172 9.35 2.98 -13.48
N CYS A 173 9.23 2.54 -12.22
CA CYS A 173 8.16 3.00 -11.34
C CYS A 173 8.40 4.45 -10.89
N LEU A 174 7.34 5.26 -10.80
CA LEU A 174 7.41 6.61 -10.25
C LEU A 174 7.79 6.60 -8.76
N GLY A 175 7.28 5.63 -8.02
CA GLY A 175 7.49 5.51 -6.59
C GLY A 175 6.95 4.21 -6.01
N ILE A 176 6.92 4.17 -4.70
CA ILE A 176 6.45 3.03 -3.91
C ILE A 176 5.08 3.36 -3.29
N TYR A 177 4.18 2.39 -3.33
CA TYR A 177 2.94 2.38 -2.57
C TYR A 177 3.13 1.50 -1.33
N GLN A 178 3.50 2.13 -0.21
CA GLN A 178 3.83 1.43 1.03
C GLN A 178 2.61 1.22 1.92
N SER A 179 2.28 -0.02 2.21
CA SER A 179 1.25 -0.38 3.16
C SER A 179 1.82 -0.50 4.58
N LEU A 180 1.38 0.39 5.47
CA LEU A 180 1.72 0.40 6.88
C LEU A 180 0.72 -0.43 7.68
N GLN A 181 1.22 -1.16 8.65
CA GLN A 181 0.45 -1.95 9.62
C GLN A 181 1.13 -1.87 11.00
N GLY A 182 0.54 -2.47 11.99
CA GLY A 182 1.13 -2.56 13.33
C GLY A 182 0.56 -1.58 14.37
N ALA A 183 -0.28 -0.65 13.93
CA ALA A 183 -0.92 0.33 14.82
C ALA A 183 -2.40 0.01 15.11
N GLU A 184 -2.85 -1.20 14.82
CA GLU A 184 -4.24 -1.65 15.06
C GLU A 184 -4.60 -1.55 16.53
N HIS A 185 -5.79 -1.03 16.81
CA HIS A 185 -6.31 -0.96 18.17
C HIS A 185 -6.30 -2.33 18.85
N GLY A 186 -5.75 -2.38 20.07
CA GLY A 186 -5.75 -3.57 20.91
C GLY A 186 -4.67 -4.61 20.58
N TRP A 187 -3.73 -4.32 19.66
CA TRP A 187 -2.63 -5.24 19.35
C TRP A 187 -1.34 -4.91 20.12
N LEU A 188 -0.67 -3.82 19.78
CA LEU A 188 0.54 -3.35 20.47
C LEU A 188 0.25 -2.07 21.25
N THR A 189 0.92 -1.91 22.37
CA THR A 189 0.97 -0.62 23.08
C THR A 189 1.81 0.38 22.29
N GLU A 190 1.60 1.67 22.51
CA GLU A 190 2.41 2.73 21.89
C GLU A 190 3.90 2.56 22.18
N ALA A 191 4.26 2.14 23.39
CA ALA A 191 5.64 1.89 23.76
C ALA A 191 6.26 0.72 22.99
N GLU A 192 5.53 -0.40 22.82
CA GLU A 192 5.96 -1.55 22.03
C GLU A 192 6.11 -1.16 20.55
N TYR A 193 5.12 -0.44 19.99
CA TYR A 193 5.20 0.04 18.60
C TYR A 193 6.42 0.96 18.40
N ASN A 194 6.57 1.98 19.22
CA ASN A 194 7.65 2.97 19.07
C ASN A 194 9.05 2.37 19.26
N SER A 195 9.21 1.36 20.14
CA SER A 195 10.52 0.75 20.41
C SER A 195 10.91 -0.34 19.41
N VAL A 196 9.94 -1.06 18.84
CA VAL A 196 10.22 -2.28 18.06
C VAL A 196 9.84 -2.11 16.59
N VAL A 197 8.65 -1.57 16.27
CA VAL A 197 8.14 -1.48 14.89
C VAL A 197 8.62 -0.21 14.18
N LYS A 198 8.41 0.94 14.81
CA LYS A 198 8.70 2.25 14.21
C LYS A 198 10.12 2.41 13.66
N PRO A 199 11.20 1.91 14.30
CA PRO A 199 12.55 2.04 13.75
C PRO A 199 12.69 1.40 12.36
N SER A 200 12.10 0.23 12.13
CA SER A 200 12.14 -0.44 10.82
C SER A 200 11.30 0.26 9.76
N ASP A 201 10.12 0.78 10.14
CA ASP A 201 9.30 1.60 9.25
C ASP A 201 10.06 2.83 8.78
N LEU A 202 10.77 3.54 9.68
CA LEU A 202 11.53 4.72 9.33
C LEU A 202 12.71 4.40 8.41
N ILE A 203 13.46 3.31 8.65
CA ILE A 203 14.52 2.85 7.74
C ILE A 203 13.95 2.67 6.33
N GLN A 204 12.83 1.96 6.20
CA GLN A 204 12.21 1.70 4.91
C GLN A 204 11.70 2.99 4.26
N ILE A 205 10.94 3.82 4.98
CA ILE A 205 10.36 5.07 4.46
C ILE A 205 11.45 6.06 4.03
N GLU A 206 12.47 6.27 4.84
CA GLU A 206 13.58 7.15 4.50
C GLU A 206 14.36 6.64 3.28
N GLY A 207 14.55 5.31 3.19
CA GLY A 207 15.18 4.67 2.05
C GLY A 207 14.40 4.88 0.75
N ILE A 208 13.10 4.57 0.75
CA ILE A 208 12.27 4.76 -0.44
C ILE A 208 12.14 6.24 -0.83
N ASN A 209 12.14 7.16 0.14
CA ASN A 209 12.10 8.60 -0.14
C ASN A 209 13.42 9.14 -0.71
N ARG A 210 14.55 8.48 -0.45
CA ARG A 210 15.80 8.78 -1.17
C ARG A 210 15.78 8.33 -2.62
N ALA A 211 15.11 7.21 -2.92
CA ALA A 211 14.98 6.68 -4.27
C ALA A 211 13.97 7.49 -5.12
N SER A 212 12.84 7.87 -4.54
CA SER A 212 11.85 8.76 -5.16
C SER A 212 11.13 9.59 -4.11
N ARG A 213 10.86 10.86 -4.41
CA ARG A 213 10.05 11.74 -3.55
C ARG A 213 8.54 11.51 -3.70
N TYR A 214 8.10 10.72 -4.66
CA TYR A 214 6.69 10.51 -5.01
C TYR A 214 6.14 9.20 -4.44
N ASN A 215 6.33 8.95 -3.15
CA ASN A 215 5.84 7.74 -2.52
C ASN A 215 4.49 7.96 -1.83
N ILE A 216 3.68 6.92 -1.79
CA ILE A 216 2.35 6.90 -1.17
C ILE A 216 2.42 6.03 0.08
N LEU A 217 1.96 6.53 1.23
CA LEU A 217 1.75 5.74 2.44
C LEU A 217 0.28 5.35 2.56
N HIS A 218 0.02 4.07 2.66
CA HIS A 218 -1.28 3.50 2.95
C HIS A 218 -1.33 3.00 4.40
N MET A 219 -2.16 3.62 5.21
CA MET A 219 -2.43 3.21 6.60
C MET A 219 -3.54 2.17 6.56
N CYS A 220 -3.13 0.90 6.56
CA CYS A 220 -4.02 -0.21 6.28
C CYS A 220 -4.90 -0.54 7.48
N SER A 221 -6.21 -0.36 7.34
CA SER A 221 -7.21 -0.81 8.33
C SER A 221 -7.59 -2.27 8.05
N TRP A 222 -6.59 -3.13 8.05
CA TRP A 222 -6.74 -4.54 7.72
C TRP A 222 -7.84 -5.19 8.56
N ALA A 223 -8.64 -6.03 7.94
CA ALA A 223 -9.77 -6.72 8.57
C ALA A 223 -10.80 -5.78 9.25
N GLY A 224 -10.83 -4.49 8.90
CA GLY A 224 -11.79 -3.54 9.45
C GLY A 224 -11.47 -3.07 10.87
N THR A 225 -10.25 -3.27 11.35
CA THR A 225 -9.80 -2.77 12.65
C THR A 225 -9.22 -1.37 12.51
N PRO A 226 -9.71 -0.37 13.26
CA PRO A 226 -9.12 0.97 13.27
C PRO A 226 -7.70 0.99 13.81
N ASN A 227 -6.93 1.99 13.39
CA ASN A 227 -5.54 2.19 13.78
C ASN A 227 -5.36 3.41 14.70
N HIS A 228 -4.28 3.40 15.45
CA HIS A 228 -3.73 4.61 16.07
C HIS A 228 -3.00 5.45 15.02
N LEU A 229 -3.75 6.16 14.16
CA LEU A 229 -3.21 6.95 13.04
C LEU A 229 -2.14 7.97 13.46
N SER A 230 -2.15 8.40 14.74
CA SER A 230 -1.14 9.27 15.32
C SER A 230 0.28 8.69 15.29
N TYR A 231 0.45 7.36 15.26
CA TYR A 231 1.76 6.72 15.17
C TYR A 231 2.48 7.03 13.85
N TRP A 232 1.70 7.26 12.79
CA TRP A 232 2.18 7.51 11.43
C TRP A 232 2.05 8.96 10.96
N LYS A 233 1.55 9.85 11.85
CA LYS A 233 1.23 11.23 11.50
C LYS A 233 2.40 11.97 10.85
N ASP A 234 3.59 11.79 11.39
CA ASP A 234 4.80 12.52 10.99
C ASP A 234 5.66 11.75 9.96
N TYR A 235 5.17 10.62 9.44
CA TYR A 235 5.92 9.87 8.43
C TYR A 235 5.92 10.64 7.10
N PRO A 236 7.10 10.89 6.50
CA PRO A 236 7.20 11.69 5.27
C PRO A 236 6.72 10.90 4.06
N CYS A 237 5.86 11.52 3.23
CA CYS A 237 5.35 10.95 1.97
C CYS A 237 4.79 12.03 1.05
N ALA A 238 4.61 11.70 -0.23
CA ALA A 238 3.93 12.58 -1.19
C ALA A 238 2.40 12.51 -1.09
N ALA A 239 1.86 11.32 -0.79
CA ALA A 239 0.43 11.14 -0.61
C ALA A 239 0.12 10.16 0.53
N ARG A 240 -1.06 10.32 1.16
CA ARG A 240 -1.58 9.50 2.26
C ARG A 240 -2.90 8.88 1.87
N ASN A 241 -3.04 7.59 2.17
CA ASN A 241 -4.26 6.82 1.98
C ASN A 241 -4.60 6.05 3.26
N TRP A 242 -5.88 6.00 3.61
CA TRP A 242 -6.38 5.23 4.77
C TRP A 242 -7.84 4.84 4.57
N GLY A 243 -8.35 3.96 5.42
CA GLY A 243 -9.75 3.54 5.45
C GLY A 243 -10.65 4.60 6.05
N THR A 244 -11.14 5.57 5.28
CA THR A 244 -11.93 6.70 5.78
C THR A 244 -13.14 6.26 6.59
N GLY A 245 -13.82 5.21 6.14
CA GLY A 245 -14.98 4.65 6.82
C GLY A 245 -14.64 3.82 8.05
N VAL A 246 -13.50 3.14 8.08
CA VAL A 246 -13.05 2.34 9.24
C VAL A 246 -12.50 3.23 10.34
N GLU A 247 -11.68 4.22 9.96
CA GLU A 247 -11.05 5.16 10.89
C GLU A 247 -12.02 6.26 11.38
N GLY A 248 -13.17 6.45 10.71
CA GLY A 248 -14.09 7.54 10.99
C GLY A 248 -13.49 8.92 10.69
N LEU A 249 -12.56 9.00 9.77
CA LEU A 249 -11.80 10.20 9.40
C LEU A 249 -11.93 10.43 7.89
N SER A 250 -12.74 11.41 7.45
CA SER A 250 -12.88 11.75 6.03
C SER A 250 -11.58 12.36 5.46
N LEU A 251 -11.44 12.44 4.12
CA LEU A 251 -10.27 13.06 3.51
C LEU A 251 -10.11 14.52 3.94
N ALA A 252 -11.20 15.26 4.04
CA ALA A 252 -11.19 16.65 4.49
C ALA A 252 -10.72 16.80 5.96
N GLN A 253 -11.19 15.91 6.84
CA GLN A 253 -10.70 15.84 8.22
C GLN A 253 -9.24 15.40 8.29
N GLY A 254 -8.79 14.55 7.36
CA GLY A 254 -7.40 14.16 7.22
C GLY A 254 -6.46 15.34 6.96
N LEU A 255 -6.91 16.38 6.23
CA LEU A 255 -6.13 17.61 6.04
C LEU A 255 -5.88 18.37 7.36
N GLU A 256 -6.82 18.28 8.30
CA GLU A 256 -6.66 18.90 9.62
C GLU A 256 -5.77 18.02 10.51
N PHE A 257 -5.92 16.71 10.42
CA PHE A 257 -5.20 15.77 11.26
C PHE A 257 -3.73 15.62 10.84
N PHE A 258 -3.46 15.34 9.56
CA PHE A 258 -2.11 15.09 9.04
C PHE A 258 -1.37 16.34 8.57
N GLY A 259 -2.08 17.46 8.37
CA GLY A 259 -1.54 18.63 7.70
C GLY A 259 -1.68 18.58 6.18
N ARG A 260 -1.08 19.56 5.51
CA ARG A 260 -1.21 19.75 4.05
C ARG A 260 0.06 19.44 3.27
N ASP A 261 1.06 18.86 3.92
CA ASP A 261 2.36 18.55 3.32
C ASP A 261 2.31 17.34 2.38
N ALA A 262 1.28 16.49 2.54
CA ALA A 262 1.02 15.36 1.67
C ALA A 262 -0.39 15.46 1.06
N VAL A 263 -0.52 14.92 -0.14
CA VAL A 263 -1.80 14.81 -0.85
C VAL A 263 -2.66 13.72 -0.21
N MET A 264 -3.98 13.95 -0.09
CA MET A 264 -4.91 12.92 0.36
C MET A 264 -5.35 12.05 -0.83
N LEU A 265 -5.31 10.73 -0.64
CA LEU A 265 -5.77 9.73 -1.60
C LEU A 265 -6.83 8.84 -0.94
N GLY A 266 -7.95 8.60 -1.60
CA GLY A 266 -8.99 7.71 -1.07
C GLY A 266 -10.41 8.26 -1.26
N GLY A 267 -11.25 8.04 -0.24
CA GLY A 267 -12.61 8.56 -0.14
C GLY A 267 -13.70 7.63 -0.66
N MET A 268 -13.32 6.48 -1.26
CA MET A 268 -14.28 5.48 -1.72
C MET A 268 -14.16 4.20 -0.86
N ASP A 269 -15.13 4.01 0.01
CA ASP A 269 -15.16 2.84 0.92
C ASP A 269 -15.14 1.53 0.11
N ASN A 270 -14.18 0.68 0.40
CA ASN A 270 -13.91 -0.58 -0.30
C ASN A 270 -14.69 -1.78 0.24
N ARG A 271 -15.54 -1.59 1.25
CA ARG A 271 -16.29 -2.67 1.91
C ARG A 271 -17.58 -2.99 1.18
N THR A 272 -17.98 -4.26 1.23
CA THR A 272 -19.29 -4.71 0.74
C THR A 272 -20.43 -3.93 1.43
N GLY A 273 -21.45 -3.55 0.65
CA GLY A 273 -22.59 -2.74 1.14
C GLY A 273 -22.37 -1.23 0.95
N HIS A 274 -21.17 -0.78 0.58
CA HIS A 274 -20.90 0.61 0.24
C HIS A 274 -20.97 0.86 -1.27
N PRO A 275 -21.21 2.11 -1.71
CA PRO A 275 -21.46 2.43 -3.12
C PRO A 275 -20.41 1.89 -4.08
N MET A 276 -19.11 2.02 -3.74
CA MET A 276 -18.03 1.58 -4.63
C MET A 276 -18.08 0.09 -4.97
N VAL A 277 -18.48 -0.76 -4.02
CA VAL A 277 -18.50 -2.22 -4.20
C VAL A 277 -19.87 -2.76 -4.58
N SER A 278 -20.94 -2.18 -4.06
CA SER A 278 -22.30 -2.75 -4.16
C SER A 278 -23.34 -1.79 -4.75
N GLY A 279 -22.93 -0.55 -5.10
CA GLY A 279 -23.87 0.49 -5.52
C GLY A 279 -24.17 0.48 -7.02
N THR A 280 -25.21 1.20 -7.37
CA THR A 280 -25.54 1.56 -8.75
C THR A 280 -24.58 2.65 -9.28
N ARG A 281 -24.63 2.91 -10.58
CA ARG A 281 -23.87 4.00 -11.22
C ARG A 281 -24.19 5.36 -10.58
N GLU A 282 -25.45 5.61 -10.29
CA GLU A 282 -25.93 6.86 -9.67
C GLU A 282 -25.41 7.02 -8.23
N GLU A 283 -25.38 5.93 -7.45
CA GLU A 283 -24.84 5.96 -6.08
C GLU A 283 -23.34 6.16 -6.06
N ILE A 284 -22.58 5.51 -6.95
CA ILE A 284 -21.13 5.74 -7.10
C ILE A 284 -20.87 7.20 -7.50
N ARG A 285 -21.63 7.73 -8.48
CA ARG A 285 -21.51 9.11 -8.91
C ARG A 285 -21.82 10.10 -7.79
N ALA A 286 -22.84 9.82 -6.98
CA ALA A 286 -23.19 10.63 -5.81
C ALA A 286 -22.08 10.61 -4.75
N ALA A 287 -21.49 9.44 -4.49
CA ALA A 287 -20.37 9.31 -3.55
C ALA A 287 -19.13 10.10 -4.03
N VAL A 288 -18.76 10.03 -5.31
CA VAL A 288 -17.67 10.82 -5.87
C VAL A 288 -17.92 12.33 -5.73
N ARG A 289 -19.14 12.79 -6.03
CA ARG A 289 -19.52 14.20 -5.86
C ARG A 289 -19.45 14.64 -4.40
N GLN A 290 -19.80 13.77 -3.46
CA GLN A 290 -19.70 14.06 -2.04
C GLN A 290 -18.25 14.29 -1.64
N VAL A 291 -17.34 13.35 -1.95
CA VAL A 291 -15.91 13.48 -1.67
C VAL A 291 -15.34 14.78 -2.28
N ARG A 292 -15.67 15.07 -3.54
CA ARG A 292 -15.27 16.31 -4.21
C ARG A 292 -15.76 17.54 -3.48
N SER A 293 -17.03 17.56 -3.04
CA SER A 293 -17.62 18.67 -2.30
C SER A 293 -16.95 18.89 -0.94
N GLU A 294 -16.56 17.81 -0.25
CA GLU A 294 -15.85 17.89 1.03
C GLU A 294 -14.42 18.42 0.87
N MET A 295 -13.72 18.01 -0.18
CA MET A 295 -12.34 18.47 -0.47
C MET A 295 -12.28 19.88 -1.06
N LYS A 296 -13.38 20.39 -1.62
CA LYS A 296 -13.48 21.74 -2.22
C LYS A 296 -12.38 21.97 -3.26
N ASP A 297 -11.57 23.00 -3.03
CA ASP A 297 -10.49 23.43 -3.94
C ASP A 297 -9.13 22.80 -3.59
N VAL A 298 -9.09 21.83 -2.69
CA VAL A 298 -7.84 21.14 -2.34
C VAL A 298 -7.58 20.01 -3.32
N PRO A 299 -6.43 19.98 -4.00
CA PRO A 299 -6.07 18.88 -4.87
C PRO A 299 -5.98 17.56 -4.09
N PHE A 300 -6.59 16.50 -4.63
CA PHE A 300 -6.56 15.17 -4.05
C PHE A 300 -6.63 14.09 -5.14
N ILE A 301 -6.39 12.86 -4.78
CA ILE A 301 -6.52 11.69 -5.65
C ILE A 301 -7.72 10.88 -5.19
N LEU A 302 -8.69 10.64 -6.08
CA LEU A 302 -9.80 9.75 -5.79
C LEU A 302 -9.34 8.29 -5.85
N GLY A 303 -9.64 7.53 -4.84
CA GLY A 303 -9.27 6.11 -4.79
C GLY A 303 -10.07 5.33 -3.76
N ALA A 304 -9.81 4.03 -3.71
CA ALA A 304 -10.36 3.20 -2.65
C ALA A 304 -9.66 3.48 -1.32
N ASP A 305 -10.42 3.34 -0.25
CA ASP A 305 -9.91 3.41 1.13
C ASP A 305 -8.87 2.32 1.42
N CYS A 306 -9.05 1.15 0.82
CA CYS A 306 -8.12 0.03 0.83
C CYS A 306 -8.31 -0.79 -0.46
N THR A 307 -7.70 -1.96 -0.55
CA THR A 307 -7.83 -2.90 -1.66
C THR A 307 -9.29 -3.26 -1.91
N LEU A 308 -9.75 -3.13 -3.15
CA LEU A 308 -11.08 -3.57 -3.57
C LEU A 308 -11.17 -5.10 -3.61
N PRO A 309 -12.36 -5.69 -3.47
CA PRO A 309 -12.54 -7.12 -3.71
C PRO A 309 -12.10 -7.51 -5.14
N ALA A 310 -11.38 -8.63 -5.29
CA ALA A 310 -10.93 -9.13 -6.59
C ALA A 310 -12.11 -9.41 -7.57
N THR A 311 -13.31 -9.59 -7.02
CA THR A 311 -14.55 -9.83 -7.79
C THR A 311 -15.29 -8.55 -8.14
N ILE A 312 -14.70 -7.37 -7.92
CA ILE A 312 -15.33 -6.07 -8.23
C ILE A 312 -15.74 -6.01 -9.71
N ASP A 313 -16.94 -5.55 -9.98
CA ASP A 313 -17.33 -5.21 -11.35
C ASP A 313 -16.52 -3.98 -11.81
N ARG A 314 -15.72 -4.14 -12.85
CA ARG A 314 -14.86 -3.07 -13.39
C ARG A 314 -15.67 -1.86 -13.89
N ASN A 315 -16.96 -2.05 -14.18
CA ASN A 315 -17.84 -0.92 -14.47
C ASN A 315 -17.97 0.05 -13.29
N HIS A 316 -17.92 -0.44 -12.04
CA HIS A 316 -17.96 0.45 -10.86
C HIS A 316 -16.76 1.41 -10.85
N ILE A 317 -15.55 0.89 -11.20
CA ILE A 317 -14.36 1.72 -11.33
C ILE A 317 -14.51 2.72 -12.46
N ARG A 318 -14.99 2.30 -13.63
CA ARG A 318 -15.26 3.19 -14.76
C ARG A 318 -16.24 4.30 -14.40
N TRP A 319 -17.33 3.99 -13.71
CA TRP A 319 -18.32 4.99 -13.28
C TRP A 319 -17.72 6.01 -12.31
N ALA A 320 -16.81 5.57 -11.42
CA ALA A 320 -16.09 6.47 -10.54
C ALA A 320 -15.11 7.38 -11.32
N VAL A 321 -14.39 6.83 -12.31
CA VAL A 321 -13.52 7.59 -13.22
C VAL A 321 -14.33 8.61 -14.04
N GLU A 322 -15.46 8.21 -14.60
CA GLU A 322 -16.36 9.12 -15.34
C GLU A 322 -16.87 10.26 -14.46
N ALA A 323 -17.29 9.95 -13.22
CA ALA A 323 -17.79 10.94 -12.27
C ALA A 323 -16.71 11.93 -11.80
N ALA A 324 -15.46 11.49 -11.70
CA ALA A 324 -14.33 12.35 -11.32
C ALA A 324 -13.98 13.39 -12.41
N ARG A 325 -14.40 13.16 -13.65
CA ARG A 325 -14.19 14.05 -14.81
C ARG A 325 -15.29 15.11 -14.97
N GLU A 326 -16.40 15.01 -14.25
CA GLU A 326 -17.50 16.00 -14.29
C GLU A 326 -17.14 17.27 -13.49
#